data_9999854ae7d44ed99713017bf6301e26
#
_entry.id   9999854ae7d44ed99713017bf6301e26
#
_cell.length_a   1.000
_cell.length_b   1.000
_cell.length_c   1.000
_cell.angle_alpha   90.00
_cell.angle_beta   90.00
_cell.angle_gamma   90.00
#
_symmetry.space_group_name_H-M   'P 1'
#
loop_
_entity.id
_entity.type
_entity.pdbx_description
1 polymer ?
#
loop_
_entity_poly.entity_id
_entity_poly.type
_entity_poly.pdbx_seq_one_letter_code
_entity_poly.pdbx_strand_id
1 'polypeptide(L)'
;MRSPLLLTNHDSAPLIARVAAGVVMFPHGAQKVLGWFGGPGFAGILGMLHAMHVPAAIAVLDPIAEFFGAIALVIGLLSRVAALGILCVMLTAVGLVHYANGFFMNWTGQQHGEGFEYHLLMIALCLIVIVKGGGAWSADRALTAGAHRNSGGSPASAIL
;
A
#
# COMPACT_ATOMS: atom_id res chain seq x y z
N MET A 1 20.98 10.70 11.20
CA MET A 1 20.63 9.26 11.21
C MET A 1 19.62 9.02 10.09
N ARG A 2 19.84 8.03 9.23
CA ARG A 2 18.88 7.67 8.17
C ARG A 2 17.76 6.87 8.79
N SER A 3 16.51 7.26 8.56
CA SER A 3 15.37 6.43 8.94
C SER A 3 15.40 5.14 8.10
N PRO A 4 15.43 3.94 8.70
CA PRO A 4 15.41 2.68 7.98
C PRO A 4 14.17 2.52 7.12
N LEU A 5 13.09 3.25 7.42
CA LEU A 5 11.83 3.24 6.66
C LEU A 5 11.96 3.86 5.26
N LEU A 6 12.90 4.82 5.07
CA LEU A 6 13.13 5.51 3.80
C LEU A 6 14.30 4.92 3.01
N LEU A 7 15.03 3.94 3.54
CA LEU A 7 16.15 3.33 2.85
C LEU A 7 15.67 2.59 1.61
N THR A 8 16.21 3.00 0.45
CA THR A 8 15.88 2.43 -0.85
C THR A 8 17.10 2.46 -1.79
N ASN A 9 17.06 1.67 -2.85
CA ASN A 9 18.11 1.56 -3.87
C ASN A 9 17.62 2.02 -5.24
N HIS A 10 18.45 1.85 -6.29
CA HIS A 10 18.12 2.20 -7.69
C HIS A 10 17.41 1.06 -8.44
N ASP A 11 16.98 0.01 -7.74
CA ASP A 11 16.36 -1.17 -8.33
C ASP A 11 14.99 -0.79 -8.95
N SER A 12 14.73 -1.25 -10.16
CA SER A 12 13.46 -1.06 -10.85
C SER A 12 12.38 -2.06 -10.44
N ALA A 13 12.74 -3.21 -9.87
CA ALA A 13 11.76 -4.20 -9.45
C ALA A 13 10.81 -3.66 -8.37
N PRO A 14 11.26 -2.98 -7.30
CA PRO A 14 10.35 -2.35 -6.35
C PRO A 14 9.52 -1.20 -6.96
N LEU A 15 10.06 -0.48 -7.94
CA LEU A 15 9.28 0.54 -8.69
C LEU A 15 8.08 -0.12 -9.37
N ILE A 16 8.31 -1.18 -10.13
CA ILE A 16 7.23 -1.90 -10.83
C ILE A 16 6.23 -2.46 -9.82
N ALA A 17 6.72 -3.12 -8.77
CA ALA A 17 5.86 -3.72 -7.74
C ALA A 17 4.96 -2.67 -7.06
N ARG A 18 5.52 -1.52 -6.63
CA ARG A 18 4.74 -0.50 -5.93
C ARG A 18 3.74 0.22 -6.83
N VAL A 19 4.13 0.51 -8.08
CA VAL A 19 3.24 1.19 -9.02
C VAL A 19 2.09 0.25 -9.41
N ALA A 20 2.36 -1.01 -9.71
CA ALA A 20 1.33 -1.99 -10.01
C ALA A 20 0.37 -2.16 -8.81
N ALA A 21 0.89 -2.36 -7.60
CA ALA A 21 0.08 -2.48 -6.40
C ALA A 21 -0.76 -1.22 -6.14
N GLY A 22 -0.16 -0.03 -6.25
CA GLY A 22 -0.86 1.24 -6.01
C GLY A 22 -1.95 1.53 -7.04
N VAL A 23 -1.68 1.31 -8.33
CA VAL A 23 -2.66 1.53 -9.40
C VAL A 23 -3.86 0.59 -9.25
N VAL A 24 -3.63 -0.67 -8.90
CA VAL A 24 -4.71 -1.64 -8.72
C VAL A 24 -5.49 -1.37 -7.43
N MET A 25 -4.84 -1.00 -6.33
CA MET A 25 -5.51 -0.72 -5.06
C MET A 25 -6.25 0.61 -5.03
N PHE A 26 -5.84 1.61 -5.82
CA PHE A 26 -6.46 2.93 -5.80
C PHE A 26 -7.98 2.91 -6.07
N PRO A 27 -8.51 2.23 -7.10
CA PRO A 27 -9.94 2.11 -7.29
C PRO A 27 -10.68 1.49 -6.11
N HIS A 28 -10.11 0.46 -5.47
CA HIS A 28 -10.70 -0.19 -4.29
C HIS A 28 -10.78 0.78 -3.10
N GLY A 29 -9.70 1.51 -2.82
CA GLY A 29 -9.70 2.55 -1.80
C GLY A 29 -10.66 3.69 -2.13
N ALA A 30 -10.75 4.12 -3.39
CA ALA A 30 -11.68 5.15 -3.84
C ALA A 30 -13.16 4.73 -3.71
N GLN A 31 -13.48 3.46 -3.95
CA GLN A 31 -14.80 2.89 -3.66
C GLN A 31 -15.17 3.02 -2.19
N LYS A 32 -14.24 2.69 -1.31
CA LYS A 32 -14.47 2.68 0.14
C LYS A 32 -14.48 4.09 0.74
N VAL A 33 -13.62 5.01 0.27
CA VAL A 33 -13.50 6.35 0.85
C VAL A 33 -14.43 7.36 0.19
N LEU A 34 -14.44 7.40 -1.16
CA LEU A 34 -15.12 8.42 -1.94
C LEU A 34 -16.48 7.96 -2.51
N GLY A 35 -16.77 6.67 -2.47
CA GLY A 35 -17.96 6.10 -3.12
C GLY A 35 -17.86 6.04 -4.65
N TRP A 36 -16.66 6.23 -5.22
CA TRP A 36 -16.46 6.15 -6.67
C TRP A 36 -16.68 4.73 -7.19
N PHE A 37 -16.86 4.59 -8.49
CA PHE A 37 -17.04 3.30 -9.18
C PHE A 37 -18.19 2.44 -8.59
N GLY A 38 -19.24 3.08 -8.05
CA GLY A 38 -20.36 2.38 -7.42
C GLY A 38 -20.07 1.80 -6.03
N GLY A 39 -19.02 2.28 -5.38
CA GLY A 39 -18.62 1.84 -4.05
C GLY A 39 -19.52 2.38 -2.93
N PRO A 40 -19.43 1.79 -1.71
CA PRO A 40 -20.31 2.15 -0.58
C PRO A 40 -19.98 3.50 0.06
N GLY A 41 -18.83 4.08 -0.24
CA GLY A 41 -18.32 5.25 0.47
C GLY A 41 -17.93 4.95 1.92
N PHE A 42 -17.36 5.95 2.61
CA PHE A 42 -16.78 5.74 3.94
C PHE A 42 -17.79 5.28 4.98
N ALA A 43 -18.97 5.91 5.03
CA ALA A 43 -20.01 5.51 5.98
C ALA A 43 -20.55 4.11 5.69
N GLY A 44 -20.74 3.76 4.41
CA GLY A 44 -21.22 2.45 4.01
C GLY A 44 -20.25 1.32 4.34
N ILE A 45 -18.95 1.51 4.09
CA ILE A 45 -17.95 0.49 4.43
C ILE A 45 -17.83 0.30 5.95
N LEU A 46 -17.89 1.38 6.74
CA LEU A 46 -17.87 1.26 8.20
C LEU A 46 -19.06 0.48 8.72
N GLY A 47 -20.27 0.75 8.19
CA GLY A 47 -21.49 -0.01 8.55
C GLY A 47 -21.37 -1.50 8.22
N MET A 48 -20.83 -1.84 7.04
CA MET A 48 -20.62 -3.21 6.61
C MET A 48 -19.62 -3.95 7.50
N LEU A 49 -18.47 -3.34 7.77
CA LEU A 49 -17.44 -3.94 8.64
C LEU A 49 -17.90 -4.08 10.09
N HIS A 50 -18.71 -3.12 10.59
CA HIS A 50 -19.34 -3.22 11.91
C HIS A 50 -20.32 -4.41 11.98
N ALA A 51 -21.14 -4.61 10.95
CA ALA A 51 -22.05 -5.76 10.87
C ALA A 51 -21.31 -7.11 10.84
N MET A 52 -20.07 -7.12 10.33
CA MET A 52 -19.16 -8.29 10.37
C MET A 52 -18.39 -8.43 11.70
N HIS A 53 -18.73 -7.62 12.73
CA HIS A 53 -18.06 -7.60 14.04
C HIS A 53 -16.55 -7.24 13.97
N VAL A 54 -16.13 -6.52 12.94
CA VAL A 54 -14.75 -6.03 12.83
C VAL A 54 -14.54 -4.91 13.87
N PRO A 55 -13.45 -4.96 14.67
CA PRO A 55 -13.14 -3.91 15.63
C PRO A 55 -13.06 -2.53 14.96
N ALA A 56 -13.64 -1.50 15.58
CA ALA A 56 -13.77 -0.16 15.00
C ALA A 56 -12.45 0.43 14.49
N ALA A 57 -11.35 0.20 15.20
CA ALA A 57 -10.03 0.67 14.77
C ALA A 57 -9.61 0.05 13.42
N ILE A 58 -9.83 -1.25 13.23
CA ILE A 58 -9.53 -1.95 11.97
C ILE A 58 -10.46 -1.48 10.88
N ALA A 59 -11.77 -1.32 11.18
CA ALA A 59 -12.76 -0.85 10.23
C ALA A 59 -12.44 0.55 9.66
N VAL A 60 -11.85 1.44 10.48
CA VAL A 60 -11.40 2.77 10.03
C VAL A 60 -10.07 2.70 9.28
N LEU A 61 -9.12 1.90 9.76
CA LEU A 61 -7.79 1.80 9.16
C LEU A 61 -7.81 1.12 7.79
N ASP A 62 -8.72 0.18 7.54
CA ASP A 62 -8.85 -0.55 6.28
C ASP A 62 -9.01 0.40 5.06
N PRO A 63 -10.07 1.21 4.94
CA PRO A 63 -10.25 2.11 3.80
C PRO A 63 -9.17 3.19 3.72
N ILE A 64 -8.64 3.66 4.85
CA ILE A 64 -7.55 4.64 4.90
C ILE A 64 -6.27 4.03 4.32
N ALA A 65 -5.91 2.82 4.73
CA ALA A 65 -4.72 2.14 4.24
C ALA A 65 -4.83 1.83 2.74
N GLU A 66 -5.99 1.41 2.25
CA GLU A 66 -6.19 1.16 0.82
C GLU A 66 -6.09 2.44 0.00
N PHE A 67 -6.75 3.52 0.39
CA PHE A 67 -6.80 4.74 -0.40
C PHE A 67 -5.48 5.51 -0.36
N PHE A 68 -5.04 5.91 0.84
CA PHE A 68 -3.82 6.70 0.99
C PHE A 68 -2.56 5.86 0.78
N GLY A 69 -2.60 4.58 1.16
CA GLY A 69 -1.51 3.64 0.89
C GLY A 69 -1.30 3.41 -0.60
N ALA A 70 -2.36 3.29 -1.39
CA ALA A 70 -2.27 3.19 -2.84
C ALA A 70 -1.60 4.42 -3.46
N ILE A 71 -2.02 5.64 -3.08
CA ILE A 71 -1.42 6.89 -3.53
C ILE A 71 0.06 6.95 -3.11
N ALA A 72 0.36 6.62 -1.86
CA ALA A 72 1.71 6.61 -1.33
C ALA A 72 2.61 5.63 -2.09
N LEU A 73 2.11 4.44 -2.46
CA LEU A 73 2.84 3.47 -3.29
C LEU A 73 3.12 4.01 -4.69
N VAL A 74 2.14 4.63 -5.35
CA VAL A 74 2.36 5.21 -6.69
C VAL A 74 3.46 6.28 -6.66
N ILE A 75 3.42 7.19 -5.69
CA ILE A 75 4.40 8.26 -5.52
C ILE A 75 5.75 7.71 -5.01
N GLY A 76 5.73 6.61 -4.29
CA GLY A 76 6.89 6.04 -3.60
C GLY A 76 7.24 6.80 -2.32
N LEU A 77 6.25 7.27 -1.59
CA LEU A 77 6.40 7.97 -0.30
C LEU A 77 6.04 7.03 0.84
N LEU A 78 6.94 6.90 1.83
CA LEU A 78 6.80 5.95 2.93
C LEU A 78 6.44 4.55 2.43
N SER A 79 7.07 4.13 1.34
CA SER A 79 6.69 2.95 0.55
C SER A 79 6.55 1.69 1.38
N ARG A 80 7.45 1.47 2.37
CA ARG A 80 7.41 0.30 3.26
C ARG A 80 6.18 0.33 4.17
N VAL A 81 5.83 1.49 4.70
CA VAL A 81 4.68 1.67 5.60
C VAL A 81 3.38 1.47 4.82
N ALA A 82 3.27 2.08 3.63
CA ALA A 82 2.13 1.93 2.75
C ALA A 82 1.93 0.45 2.32
N ALA A 83 3.01 -0.21 1.92
CA ALA A 83 2.96 -1.64 1.57
C ALA A 83 2.57 -2.52 2.76
N LEU A 84 3.05 -2.22 3.98
CA LEU A 84 2.64 -2.94 5.18
C LEU A 84 1.15 -2.75 5.48
N GLY A 85 0.64 -1.52 5.34
CA GLY A 85 -0.79 -1.25 5.50
C GLY A 85 -1.66 -2.06 4.54
N ILE A 86 -1.33 -2.05 3.24
CA ILE A 86 -2.04 -2.85 2.23
C ILE A 86 -1.88 -4.36 2.48
N LEU A 87 -0.71 -4.82 2.90
CA LEU A 87 -0.50 -6.22 3.29
C LEU A 87 -1.47 -6.65 4.41
N CYS A 88 -1.59 -5.83 5.46
CA CYS A 88 -2.53 -6.10 6.56
C CYS A 88 -3.98 -6.15 6.06
N VAL A 89 -4.37 -5.23 5.18
CA VAL A 89 -5.70 -5.24 4.56
C VAL A 89 -5.93 -6.53 3.77
N MET A 90 -4.97 -6.96 2.94
CA MET A 90 -5.08 -8.20 2.16
C MET A 90 -5.25 -9.43 3.06
N LEU A 91 -4.47 -9.53 4.13
CA LEU A 91 -4.57 -10.65 5.08
C LEU A 91 -5.93 -10.66 5.78
N THR A 92 -6.42 -9.49 6.18
CA THR A 92 -7.75 -9.33 6.81
C THR A 92 -8.86 -9.71 5.84
N ALA A 93 -8.80 -9.24 4.59
CA ALA A 93 -9.78 -9.54 3.55
C ALA A 93 -9.84 -11.04 3.24
N VAL A 94 -8.68 -11.69 3.13
CA VAL A 94 -8.63 -13.16 2.96
C VAL A 94 -9.29 -13.86 4.13
N GLY A 95 -8.92 -13.51 5.36
CA GLY A 95 -9.42 -14.21 6.56
C GLY A 95 -10.92 -14.01 6.80
N LEU A 96 -11.46 -12.82 6.53
CA LEU A 96 -12.84 -12.49 6.83
C LEU A 96 -13.83 -12.81 5.70
N VAL A 97 -13.39 -12.72 4.43
CA VAL A 97 -14.30 -12.74 3.29
C VAL A 97 -13.92 -13.80 2.26
N HIS A 98 -12.69 -13.79 1.79
CA HIS A 98 -12.31 -14.50 0.56
C HIS A 98 -11.94 -15.97 0.78
N TYR A 99 -11.48 -16.34 1.97
CA TYR A 99 -11.07 -17.72 2.27
C TYR A 99 -12.22 -18.72 2.08
N ALA A 100 -13.44 -18.36 2.48
CA ALA A 100 -14.63 -19.20 2.33
C ALA A 100 -15.05 -19.43 0.87
N ASN A 101 -14.65 -18.54 -0.05
CA ASN A 101 -14.96 -18.63 -1.48
C ASN A 101 -13.95 -19.49 -2.27
N GLY A 102 -12.89 -20.01 -1.62
CA GLY A 102 -11.87 -20.82 -2.25
C GLY A 102 -10.75 -20.01 -2.91
N PHE A 103 -9.91 -20.68 -3.67
CA PHE A 103 -8.70 -20.09 -4.25
C PHE A 103 -9.01 -19.17 -5.44
N PHE A 104 -9.80 -19.63 -6.40
CA PHE A 104 -9.97 -18.97 -7.69
C PHE A 104 -10.88 -17.74 -7.65
N MET A 105 -10.51 -16.69 -8.38
CA MET A 105 -11.38 -15.55 -8.64
C MET A 105 -12.63 -16.00 -9.43
N ASN A 106 -13.72 -15.29 -9.24
CA ASN A 106 -15.02 -15.62 -9.86
C ASN A 106 -15.13 -15.12 -11.32
N TRP A 107 -14.17 -15.53 -12.16
CA TRP A 107 -14.10 -15.10 -13.57
C TRP A 107 -15.36 -15.42 -14.39
N THR A 108 -16.09 -16.46 -14.02
CA THR A 108 -17.29 -16.92 -14.73
C THR A 108 -18.58 -16.39 -14.13
N GLY A 109 -18.52 -15.73 -12.96
CA GLY A 109 -19.71 -15.27 -12.23
C GLY A 109 -20.54 -16.39 -11.59
N GLN A 110 -20.01 -17.63 -11.53
CA GLN A 110 -20.76 -18.81 -11.03
C GLN A 110 -20.45 -19.16 -9.57
N GLN A 111 -19.52 -18.50 -8.94
CA GLN A 111 -19.18 -18.69 -7.52
C GLN A 111 -19.99 -17.74 -6.63
N HIS A 112 -20.12 -18.05 -5.35
CA HIS A 112 -20.80 -17.20 -4.38
C HIS A 112 -20.08 -15.87 -4.11
N GLY A 113 -18.77 -15.81 -4.40
CA GLY A 113 -17.93 -14.62 -4.23
C GLY A 113 -16.54 -14.84 -4.82
N GLU A 114 -15.71 -13.83 -4.69
CA GLU A 114 -14.34 -13.84 -5.18
C GLU A 114 -13.42 -14.63 -4.25
N GLY A 115 -12.59 -15.52 -4.82
CA GLY A 115 -11.56 -16.23 -4.09
C GLY A 115 -10.34 -15.36 -3.73
N PHE A 116 -9.26 -15.97 -3.26
CA PHE A 116 -8.14 -15.21 -2.71
C PHE A 116 -6.84 -15.21 -3.57
N GLU A 117 -6.83 -15.78 -4.79
CA GLU A 117 -5.62 -15.81 -5.64
C GLU A 117 -5.06 -14.42 -5.92
N TYR A 118 -5.93 -13.43 -6.17
CA TYR A 118 -5.54 -12.03 -6.35
C TYR A 118 -4.79 -11.48 -5.11
N HIS A 119 -5.28 -11.81 -3.93
CA HIS A 119 -4.69 -11.34 -2.67
C HIS A 119 -3.27 -11.87 -2.48
N LEU A 120 -2.97 -13.10 -2.91
CA LEU A 120 -1.61 -13.65 -2.86
C LEU A 120 -0.64 -12.87 -3.75
N LEU A 121 -1.07 -12.47 -4.94
CA LEU A 121 -0.26 -11.65 -5.84
C LEU A 121 0.00 -10.27 -5.23
N MET A 122 -1.03 -9.64 -4.66
CA MET A 122 -0.89 -8.34 -4.00
C MET A 122 0.03 -8.43 -2.77
N ILE A 123 -0.09 -9.46 -1.96
CA ILE A 123 0.81 -9.75 -0.83
C ILE A 123 2.25 -9.87 -1.31
N ALA A 124 2.51 -10.61 -2.39
CA ALA A 124 3.86 -10.75 -2.95
C ALA A 124 4.46 -9.41 -3.40
N LEU A 125 3.67 -8.56 -4.08
CA LEU A 125 4.09 -7.21 -4.46
C LEU A 125 4.41 -6.34 -3.23
N CYS A 126 3.58 -6.39 -2.21
CA CYS A 126 3.81 -5.66 -0.96
C CYS A 126 5.10 -6.13 -0.26
N LEU A 127 5.35 -7.43 -0.20
CA LEU A 127 6.57 -8.00 0.40
C LEU A 127 7.83 -7.53 -0.33
N ILE A 128 7.82 -7.45 -1.67
CA ILE A 128 8.94 -6.88 -2.45
C ILE A 128 9.23 -5.45 -1.99
N VAL A 129 8.19 -4.61 -1.86
CA VAL A 129 8.34 -3.21 -1.44
C VAL A 129 8.80 -3.10 0.02
N ILE A 130 8.28 -3.93 0.91
CA ILE A 130 8.68 -3.94 2.33
C ILE A 130 10.17 -4.29 2.47
N VAL A 131 10.64 -5.29 1.74
CA VAL A 131 12.03 -5.74 1.82
C VAL A 131 12.99 -4.75 1.14
N LYS A 132 12.66 -4.31 -0.08
CA LYS A 132 13.55 -3.51 -0.92
C LYS A 132 13.37 -1.99 -0.80
N GLY A 133 12.25 -1.51 -0.26
CA GLY A 133 11.89 -0.09 -0.25
C GLY A 133 11.24 0.37 -1.55
N GLY A 134 11.13 1.69 -1.73
CA GLY A 134 10.43 2.29 -2.88
C GLY A 134 11.11 2.12 -4.25
N GLY A 135 12.40 1.79 -4.28
CA GLY A 135 13.15 1.61 -5.52
C GLY A 135 13.43 2.90 -6.29
N ALA A 136 13.65 2.76 -7.58
CA ALA A 136 13.88 3.88 -8.49
C ALA A 136 12.69 4.84 -8.50
N TRP A 137 12.96 6.13 -8.74
CA TRP A 137 11.96 7.20 -8.88
C TRP A 137 10.94 7.27 -7.73
N SER A 138 11.36 6.95 -6.50
CA SER A 138 10.54 7.10 -5.31
C SER A 138 10.79 8.44 -4.62
N ALA A 139 9.75 9.01 -4.01
CA ALA A 139 9.89 10.18 -3.14
C ALA A 139 10.81 9.87 -1.94
N ASP A 140 10.77 8.65 -1.39
CA ASP A 140 11.65 8.18 -0.34
C ASP A 140 13.13 8.38 -0.71
N ARG A 141 13.48 8.07 -1.97
CA ARG A 141 14.83 8.24 -2.47
C ARG A 141 15.22 9.71 -2.65
N ALA A 142 14.30 10.54 -3.16
CA ALA A 142 14.56 11.97 -3.31
C ALA A 142 14.83 12.64 -1.96
N LEU A 143 14.05 12.27 -0.93
CA LEU A 143 14.21 12.76 0.43
C LEU A 143 15.55 12.33 1.05
N THR A 144 15.97 11.08 0.83
CA THR A 144 17.25 10.58 1.35
C THR A 144 18.46 11.16 0.60
N ALA A 145 18.36 11.45 -0.69
CA ALA A 145 19.41 12.09 -1.48
C ALA A 145 19.58 13.57 -1.13
N GLY A 146 18.48 14.29 -0.87
CA GLY A 146 18.50 15.70 -0.44
C GLY A 146 19.20 15.91 0.90
N ALA A 147 19.02 14.98 1.84
CA ALA A 147 19.69 15.02 3.14
C ALA A 147 21.23 14.92 3.02
N HIS A 148 21.76 14.27 1.98
CA HIS A 148 23.20 14.20 1.72
C HIS A 148 23.81 15.52 1.26
N ARG A 149 23.09 16.32 0.48
CA ARG A 149 23.58 17.61 -0.02
C ARG A 149 23.72 18.64 1.09
N ASN A 150 22.81 18.61 2.07
CA ASN A 150 22.78 19.57 3.17
C ASN A 150 23.80 19.27 4.29
N SER A 151 24.22 18.01 4.44
CA SER A 151 25.22 17.61 5.45
C SER A 151 26.68 17.72 4.98
N GLY A 152 26.92 17.86 3.68
CA GLY A 152 28.25 17.97 3.07
C GLY A 152 28.73 19.40 2.78
N GLY A 153 27.92 20.41 3.04
CA GLY A 153 28.24 21.81 2.74
C GLY A 153 28.65 22.64 3.95
N SER A 154 29.67 22.20 4.70
CA SER A 154 30.42 23.16 5.51
C SER A 154 31.70 23.54 4.73
N PRO A 155 31.83 24.76 4.22
CA PRO A 155 33.11 25.23 3.73
C PRO A 155 34.01 25.36 4.97
N ALA A 156 34.94 24.42 5.16
CA ALA A 156 36.05 24.61 6.03
C ALA A 156 36.81 25.85 5.50
N SER A 157 36.66 26.96 6.25
CA SER A 157 37.56 28.09 6.34
C SER A 157 38.86 27.96 5.55
N ALA A 158 38.95 28.67 4.45
CA ALA A 158 40.22 29.21 3.99
C ALA A 158 40.56 30.44 4.89
N ILE A 159 41.29 30.20 5.96
CA ILE A 159 42.11 31.24 6.61
C ILE A 159 43.54 30.81 6.37
N LEU A 160 44.24 31.52 5.53
CA LEU A 160 45.58 32.04 5.69
C LEU A 160 45.93 32.84 4.45
#